data_8d36141908e91ea0b1538331c3f49bd3
#
_entry.id   8d36141908e91ea0b1538331c3f49bd3
#
_cell.length_a   1.000
_cell.length_b   1.000
_cell.length_c   1.000
_cell.angle_alpha   90.00
_cell.angle_beta   90.00
_cell.angle_gamma   90.00
#
_symmetry.space_group_name_H-M   'P 1'
#
loop_
_entity.id
_entity.type
_entity.pdbx_description
1 polymer ?
#
loop_
_entity_poly.entity_id
_entity_poly.type
_entity_poly.pdbx_seq_one_letter_code
_entity_poly.pdbx_strand_id
1 'polypeptide(L)'
;MIEILKAILFGIVEGITEWLPVSSTGHLILLDEFIQLRATDAFKSMFDVVIQLGAILAVIVLFFHKLNPFAPSKSKEEKGKTWNLWFKVIAAILPSGILGVLLDDWMDEHLHNGIVVSIALIVYGIAFILVERRNNRGRYQRSAGKDGPTVTFRKPQAIGDVHDIGWKTAVFIGCFQALSLIPGTSRSGSTILGAILLGVGRGAGAEFSFFMAIPTMLGASAIKLLKFFLDTGFGMSGQELSVLLVGMVVSFIISLLVIKGLMEYVRKHSFSAFGVYRIILGAVVLGYFMLIG
;
A
#
# COMPACT_ATOMS: atom_id res chain seq x y z
N MET A 1 -29.75 5.74 -6.32
CA MET A 1 -29.15 5.03 -7.47
C MET A 1 -27.84 5.68 -7.93
N ILE A 2 -27.76 7.00 -8.14
CA ILE A 2 -26.54 7.70 -8.56
C ILE A 2 -25.40 7.53 -7.54
N GLU A 3 -25.66 7.67 -6.24
CA GLU A 3 -24.62 7.52 -5.21
C GLU A 3 -24.05 6.10 -5.15
N ILE A 4 -24.86 5.08 -5.45
CA ILE A 4 -24.37 3.69 -5.57
C ILE A 4 -23.43 3.52 -6.77
N LEU A 5 -23.73 4.16 -7.91
CA LEU A 5 -22.82 4.13 -9.07
C LEU A 5 -21.47 4.82 -8.76
N LYS A 6 -21.51 5.93 -8.02
CA LYS A 6 -20.31 6.60 -7.55
C LYS A 6 -19.51 5.68 -6.59
N ALA A 7 -20.18 5.04 -5.62
CA ALA A 7 -19.54 4.09 -4.72
C ALA A 7 -18.86 2.92 -5.47
N ILE A 8 -19.47 2.41 -6.54
CA ILE A 8 -18.87 1.41 -7.41
C ILE A 8 -17.58 1.96 -8.02
N LEU A 9 -17.59 3.18 -8.53
CA LEU A 9 -16.41 3.79 -9.14
C LEU A 9 -15.29 4.00 -8.12
N PHE A 10 -15.62 4.55 -6.93
CA PHE A 10 -14.65 4.67 -5.83
C PHE A 10 -14.07 3.31 -5.42
N GLY A 11 -14.92 2.28 -5.30
CA GLY A 11 -14.48 0.92 -4.99
C GLY A 11 -13.57 0.31 -6.07
N ILE A 12 -13.81 0.60 -7.36
CA ILE A 12 -12.95 0.16 -8.46
C ILE A 12 -11.59 0.85 -8.37
N VAL A 13 -11.57 2.18 -8.21
CA VAL A 13 -10.33 2.96 -8.11
C VAL A 13 -9.53 2.51 -6.90
N GLU A 14 -10.15 2.37 -5.73
CA GLU A 14 -9.51 1.88 -4.52
C GLU A 14 -8.94 0.48 -4.70
N GLY A 15 -9.75 -0.46 -5.20
CA GLY A 15 -9.34 -1.85 -5.40
C GLY A 15 -8.17 -2.02 -6.39
N ILE A 16 -8.04 -1.10 -7.36
CA ILE A 16 -6.90 -1.09 -8.29
C ILE A 16 -5.68 -0.45 -7.63
N THR A 17 -5.83 0.74 -7.07
CA THR A 17 -4.71 1.62 -6.76
C THR A 17 -4.08 1.37 -5.39
N GLU A 18 -4.79 0.70 -4.47
CA GLU A 18 -4.26 0.39 -3.14
C GLU A 18 -3.08 -0.59 -3.18
N TRP A 19 -3.14 -1.61 -4.03
CA TRP A 19 -2.09 -2.64 -4.11
C TRP A 19 -0.95 -2.25 -5.04
N LEU A 20 -1.26 -1.48 -6.06
CA LEU A 20 -0.26 -0.91 -6.94
C LEU A 20 0.48 0.22 -6.22
N PRO A 21 1.79 0.37 -6.40
CA PRO A 21 2.53 1.44 -5.73
C PRO A 21 2.32 2.79 -6.43
N VAL A 22 1.05 3.22 -6.62
CA VAL A 22 0.65 4.41 -7.39
C VAL A 22 -0.12 5.47 -6.58
N SER A 23 -0.42 5.21 -5.31
CA SER A 23 -1.19 6.07 -4.38
C SER A 23 -2.70 6.07 -4.63
N SER A 24 -3.42 5.24 -3.88
CA SER A 24 -4.90 5.23 -3.85
C SER A 24 -5.46 6.59 -3.43
N THR A 25 -4.94 7.18 -2.36
CA THR A 25 -5.34 8.51 -1.87
C THR A 25 -5.25 9.57 -2.97
N GLY A 26 -4.15 9.59 -3.75
CA GLY A 26 -4.00 10.55 -4.85
C GLY A 26 -5.06 10.38 -5.94
N HIS A 27 -5.48 9.15 -6.21
CA HIS A 27 -6.53 8.87 -7.19
C HIS A 27 -7.92 9.19 -6.65
N LEU A 28 -8.19 8.90 -5.37
CA LEU A 28 -9.49 9.21 -4.76
C LEU A 28 -9.71 10.71 -4.64
N ILE A 29 -8.68 11.49 -4.24
CA ILE A 29 -8.74 12.95 -4.23
C ILE A 29 -9.05 13.49 -5.63
N LEU A 30 -8.33 13.01 -6.65
CA LEU A 30 -8.61 13.44 -8.03
C LEU A 30 -10.00 13.02 -8.50
N LEU A 31 -10.47 11.83 -8.11
CA LEU A 31 -11.81 11.37 -8.46
C LEU A 31 -12.89 12.22 -7.80
N ASP A 32 -12.71 12.61 -6.53
CA ASP A 32 -13.67 13.42 -5.78
C ASP A 32 -13.84 14.82 -6.37
N GLU A 33 -12.80 15.38 -7.03
CA GLU A 33 -12.92 16.66 -7.77
C GLU A 33 -13.98 16.61 -8.87
N PHE A 34 -14.15 15.45 -9.52
CA PHE A 34 -15.10 15.30 -10.64
C PHE A 34 -16.39 14.60 -10.24
N ILE A 35 -16.33 13.71 -9.24
CA ILE A 35 -17.44 12.81 -8.87
C ILE A 35 -17.60 12.79 -7.35
N GLN A 36 -18.23 13.84 -6.82
CA GLN A 36 -18.45 13.99 -5.38
C GLN A 36 -19.62 13.14 -4.90
N LEU A 37 -19.42 12.39 -3.81
CA LEU A 37 -20.50 11.76 -3.08
C LEU A 37 -21.38 12.83 -2.41
N ARG A 38 -22.68 12.71 -2.53
CA ARG A 38 -23.66 13.56 -1.81
C ARG A 38 -23.84 13.03 -0.39
N ALA A 39 -22.89 13.33 0.46
CA ALA A 39 -22.86 12.93 1.86
C ALA A 39 -22.16 14.01 2.69
N THR A 40 -22.23 13.89 4.00
CA THR A 40 -21.50 14.78 4.93
C THR A 40 -19.99 14.59 4.80
N ASP A 41 -19.21 15.61 5.09
CA ASP A 41 -17.74 15.50 5.04
C ASP A 41 -17.22 14.47 6.03
N ALA A 42 -17.89 14.32 7.19
CA ALA A 42 -17.60 13.25 8.14
C ALA A 42 -17.79 11.85 7.52
N PHE A 43 -18.86 11.64 6.75
CA PHE A 43 -19.08 10.37 6.05
C PHE A 43 -18.04 10.13 4.96
N LYS A 44 -17.71 11.14 4.14
CA LYS A 44 -16.72 11.01 3.07
C LYS A 44 -15.34 10.62 3.63
N SER A 45 -14.88 11.35 4.67
CA SER A 45 -13.61 11.05 5.34
C SER A 45 -13.56 9.63 5.92
N MET A 46 -14.68 9.15 6.47
CA MET A 46 -14.80 7.78 6.96
C MET A 46 -14.85 6.78 5.80
N PHE A 47 -15.65 7.06 4.75
CA PHE A 47 -15.83 6.19 3.59
C PHE A 47 -14.51 5.87 2.89
N ASP A 48 -13.68 6.88 2.59
CA ASP A 48 -12.40 6.72 1.88
C ASP A 48 -11.43 5.79 2.60
N VAL A 49 -11.49 5.75 3.93
CA VAL A 49 -10.65 4.85 4.74
C VAL A 49 -11.30 3.47 4.91
N VAL A 50 -12.62 3.43 5.11
CA VAL A 50 -13.30 2.17 5.44
C VAL A 50 -13.51 1.27 4.21
N ILE A 51 -13.62 1.82 2.99
CA ILE A 51 -13.65 0.99 1.76
C ILE A 51 -12.38 0.14 1.60
N GLN A 52 -11.26 0.56 2.19
CA GLN A 52 -10.01 -0.22 2.22
C GLN A 52 -10.16 -1.56 2.95
N LEU A 53 -11.11 -1.69 3.89
CA LEU A 53 -11.41 -2.97 4.52
C LEU A 53 -11.84 -4.03 3.51
N GLY A 54 -12.57 -3.64 2.46
CA GLY A 54 -12.87 -4.51 1.34
C GLY A 54 -11.57 -5.02 0.66
N ALA A 55 -10.66 -4.10 0.37
CA ALA A 55 -9.37 -4.44 -0.22
C ALA A 55 -8.56 -5.40 0.68
N ILE A 56 -8.50 -5.16 1.99
CA ILE A 56 -7.78 -6.04 2.95
C ILE A 56 -8.33 -7.45 2.96
N LEU A 57 -9.65 -7.62 2.90
CA LEU A 57 -10.26 -8.94 2.85
C LEU A 57 -9.75 -9.76 1.66
N ALA A 58 -9.42 -9.12 0.53
CA ALA A 58 -8.82 -9.80 -0.61
C ALA A 58 -7.43 -10.37 -0.29
N VAL A 59 -6.60 -9.66 0.48
CA VAL A 59 -5.30 -10.18 0.95
C VAL A 59 -5.51 -11.37 1.88
N ILE A 60 -6.41 -11.25 2.83
CA ILE A 60 -6.70 -12.33 3.79
C ILE A 60 -7.14 -13.59 3.05
N VAL A 61 -8.01 -13.45 2.05
CA VAL A 61 -8.49 -14.59 1.25
C VAL A 61 -7.37 -15.20 0.41
N LEU A 62 -6.62 -14.38 -0.34
CA LEU A 62 -5.57 -14.86 -1.24
C LEU A 62 -4.38 -15.49 -0.52
N PHE A 63 -4.03 -14.96 0.64
CA PHE A 63 -2.89 -15.43 1.43
C PHE A 63 -3.31 -16.17 2.70
N PHE A 64 -4.59 -16.65 2.75
CA PHE A 64 -5.15 -17.25 3.95
C PHE A 64 -4.26 -18.35 4.52
N HIS A 65 -3.75 -19.27 3.69
CA HIS A 65 -2.89 -20.34 4.17
C HIS A 65 -1.57 -19.81 4.76
N LYS A 66 -0.95 -18.79 4.15
CA LYS A 66 0.28 -18.18 4.70
C LYS A 66 0.02 -17.46 6.02
N LEU A 67 -1.12 -16.79 6.14
CA LEU A 67 -1.47 -15.92 7.28
C LEU A 67 -2.09 -16.70 8.46
N ASN A 68 -2.71 -17.86 8.22
CA ASN A 68 -3.40 -18.61 9.27
C ASN A 68 -2.43 -19.52 10.06
N PRO A 69 -2.08 -19.18 11.33
CA PRO A 69 -1.23 -20.01 12.16
C PRO A 69 -1.94 -21.24 12.75
N PHE A 70 -3.27 -21.29 12.63
CA PHE A 70 -4.09 -22.37 13.19
C PHE A 70 -4.43 -23.45 12.17
N ALA A 71 -3.99 -23.32 10.91
CA ALA A 71 -4.32 -24.26 9.85
C ALA A 71 -3.91 -25.70 10.25
N PRO A 72 -4.85 -26.67 10.23
CA PRO A 72 -4.57 -28.05 10.62
C PRO A 72 -3.50 -28.71 9.74
N SER A 73 -3.39 -28.29 8.48
CA SER A 73 -2.42 -28.80 7.50
C SER A 73 -0.98 -28.36 7.76
N LYS A 74 -0.75 -27.37 8.65
CA LYS A 74 0.58 -26.87 8.97
C LYS A 74 1.25 -27.69 10.08
N SER A 75 2.53 -27.99 9.90
CA SER A 75 3.40 -28.53 10.94
C SER A 75 3.62 -27.53 12.09
N LYS A 76 4.13 -27.98 13.23
CA LYS A 76 4.48 -27.08 14.35
C LYS A 76 5.49 -26.01 13.93
N GLU A 77 6.46 -26.37 13.10
CA GLU A 77 7.47 -25.44 12.59
C GLU A 77 6.83 -24.36 11.70
N GLU A 78 5.96 -24.74 10.76
CA GLU A 78 5.27 -23.80 9.88
C GLU A 78 4.33 -22.87 10.66
N LYS A 79 3.67 -23.36 11.70
CA LYS A 79 2.88 -22.52 12.62
C LYS A 79 3.77 -21.49 13.33
N GLY A 80 4.94 -21.94 13.81
CA GLY A 80 5.94 -21.06 14.41
C GLY A 80 6.45 -19.96 13.46
N LYS A 81 6.74 -20.31 12.19
CA LYS A 81 7.12 -19.34 11.15
C LYS A 81 6.00 -18.34 10.88
N THR A 82 4.73 -18.78 10.86
CA THR A 82 3.58 -17.89 10.67
C THR A 82 3.42 -16.91 11.84
N TRP A 83 3.56 -17.38 13.09
CA TRP A 83 3.51 -16.51 14.26
C TRP A 83 4.67 -15.50 14.26
N ASN A 84 5.90 -15.93 13.94
CA ASN A 84 7.04 -15.05 13.82
C ASN A 84 6.83 -13.98 12.75
N LEU A 85 6.19 -14.33 11.61
CA LEU A 85 5.81 -13.36 10.58
C LEU A 85 4.84 -12.32 11.14
N TRP A 86 3.80 -12.73 11.86
CA TRP A 86 2.85 -11.80 12.47
C TRP A 86 3.51 -10.87 13.49
N PHE A 87 4.39 -11.38 14.35
CA PHE A 87 5.13 -10.52 15.28
C PHE A 87 6.02 -9.50 14.55
N LYS A 88 6.67 -9.89 13.45
CA LYS A 88 7.43 -8.95 12.61
C LYS A 88 6.53 -7.91 11.97
N VAL A 89 5.35 -8.29 11.48
CA VAL A 89 4.34 -7.36 10.93
C VAL A 89 3.90 -6.35 11.99
N ILE A 90 3.55 -6.82 13.19
CA ILE A 90 3.15 -5.94 14.30
C ILE A 90 4.29 -4.98 14.67
N ALA A 91 5.52 -5.49 14.82
CA ALA A 91 6.67 -4.63 15.13
C ALA A 91 6.93 -3.60 14.01
N ALA A 92 6.73 -3.98 12.75
CA ALA A 92 6.92 -3.11 11.60
C ALA A 92 5.89 -1.96 11.53
N ILE A 93 4.66 -2.18 11.97
CA ILE A 93 3.64 -1.11 11.91
C ILE A 93 3.75 -0.10 13.07
N LEU A 94 4.49 -0.40 14.15
CA LEU A 94 4.57 0.48 15.31
C LEU A 94 5.08 1.89 14.98
N PRO A 95 6.16 2.09 14.17
CA PRO A 95 6.63 3.43 13.85
C PRO A 95 5.57 4.29 13.17
N SER A 96 4.90 3.74 12.16
CA SER A 96 3.86 4.45 11.42
C SER A 96 2.58 4.62 12.24
N GLY A 97 2.23 3.64 13.08
CA GLY A 97 1.05 3.72 13.94
C GLY A 97 1.19 4.80 15.02
N ILE A 98 2.35 4.88 15.66
CA ILE A 98 2.62 5.91 16.67
C ILE A 98 2.59 7.31 16.03
N LEU A 99 3.32 7.49 14.92
CA LEU A 99 3.37 8.77 14.23
C LEU A 99 2.00 9.15 13.65
N GLY A 100 1.25 8.18 13.10
CA GLY A 100 -0.09 8.40 12.58
C GLY A 100 -1.04 8.96 13.64
N VAL A 101 -1.10 8.31 14.82
CA VAL A 101 -1.97 8.80 15.91
C VAL A 101 -1.54 10.17 16.44
N LEU A 102 -0.23 10.45 16.49
CA LEU A 102 0.28 11.73 17.02
C LEU A 102 0.14 12.89 16.03
N LEU A 103 0.14 12.62 14.73
CA LEU A 103 0.24 13.63 13.67
C LEU A 103 -1.01 13.69 12.77
N ASP A 104 -2.02 12.85 13.00
CA ASP A 104 -3.22 12.71 12.13
C ASP A 104 -3.86 14.08 11.84
N ASP A 105 -4.26 14.80 12.89
CA ASP A 105 -4.96 16.07 12.75
C ASP A 105 -4.08 17.15 12.07
N TRP A 106 -2.78 17.21 12.45
CA TRP A 106 -1.84 18.15 11.84
C TRP A 106 -1.61 17.86 10.35
N MET A 107 -1.56 16.60 9.98
CA MET A 107 -1.32 16.18 8.60
C MET A 107 -2.55 16.39 7.73
N ASP A 108 -3.74 16.12 8.25
CA ASP A 108 -5.00 16.40 7.58
C ASP A 108 -5.13 17.90 7.28
N GLU A 109 -4.76 18.76 8.23
CA GLU A 109 -4.84 20.23 8.05
C GLU A 109 -3.79 20.79 7.07
N HIS A 110 -2.53 20.29 7.11
CA HIS A 110 -1.43 20.94 6.39
C HIS A 110 -1.01 20.22 5.10
N LEU A 111 -1.18 18.89 5.03
CA LEU A 111 -0.67 18.08 3.93
C LEU A 111 -1.75 17.54 2.99
N HIS A 112 -3.03 17.58 3.39
CA HIS A 112 -4.11 17.00 2.60
C HIS A 112 -4.58 17.95 1.47
N ASN A 113 -3.66 18.24 0.55
CA ASN A 113 -3.92 19.11 -0.61
C ASN A 113 -3.27 18.58 -1.89
N GLY A 114 -3.82 18.98 -3.03
CA GLY A 114 -3.41 18.48 -4.34
C GLY A 114 -1.94 18.77 -4.70
N ILE A 115 -1.35 19.86 -4.20
CA ILE A 115 0.05 20.21 -4.46
C ILE A 115 0.98 19.22 -3.74
N VAL A 116 0.75 18.95 -2.45
CA VAL A 116 1.53 17.97 -1.67
C VAL A 116 1.44 16.59 -2.30
N VAL A 117 0.22 16.15 -2.64
CA VAL A 117 -0.02 14.87 -3.32
C VAL A 117 0.76 14.77 -4.63
N SER A 118 0.75 15.83 -5.45
CA SER A 118 1.45 15.88 -6.73
C SER A 118 2.96 15.77 -6.56
N ILE A 119 3.52 16.53 -5.63
CA ILE A 119 4.96 16.49 -5.32
C ILE A 119 5.36 15.10 -4.82
N ALA A 120 4.59 14.52 -3.90
CA ALA A 120 4.85 13.19 -3.37
C ALA A 120 4.80 12.11 -4.49
N LEU A 121 3.82 12.19 -5.39
CA LEU A 121 3.73 11.31 -6.55
C LEU A 121 5.00 11.38 -7.41
N ILE A 122 5.45 12.58 -7.76
CA ILE A 122 6.64 12.80 -8.61
C ILE A 122 7.91 12.31 -7.90
N VAL A 123 8.12 12.70 -6.65
CA VAL A 123 9.32 12.33 -5.87
C VAL A 123 9.43 10.82 -5.74
N TYR A 124 8.35 10.14 -5.34
CA TYR A 124 8.36 8.69 -5.23
C TYR A 124 8.41 7.97 -6.59
N GLY A 125 7.84 8.56 -7.62
CA GLY A 125 8.00 8.07 -8.99
C GLY A 125 9.46 8.05 -9.43
N ILE A 126 10.20 9.14 -9.19
CA ILE A 126 11.64 9.23 -9.44
C ILE A 126 12.40 8.21 -8.56
N ALA A 127 12.06 8.12 -7.27
CA ALA A 127 12.70 7.19 -6.35
C ALA A 127 12.56 5.73 -6.82
N PHE A 128 11.38 5.31 -7.29
CA PHE A 128 11.18 3.97 -7.86
C PHE A 128 12.10 3.70 -9.05
N ILE A 129 12.22 4.63 -9.97
CA ILE A 129 13.09 4.47 -11.15
C ILE A 129 14.57 4.37 -10.73
N LEU A 130 15.01 5.20 -9.81
CA LEU A 130 16.40 5.22 -9.35
C LEU A 130 16.76 3.94 -8.58
N VAL A 131 15.88 3.51 -7.65
CA VAL A 131 16.09 2.31 -6.86
C VAL A 131 16.12 1.06 -7.74
N GLU A 132 15.20 0.96 -8.71
CA GLU A 132 15.16 -0.16 -9.63
C GLU A 132 16.37 -0.18 -10.56
N ARG A 133 16.83 0.97 -11.05
CA ARG A 133 18.09 1.07 -11.82
C ARG A 133 19.29 0.61 -11.01
N ARG A 134 19.38 1.01 -9.74
CA ARG A 134 20.43 0.57 -8.82
C ARG A 134 20.35 -0.94 -8.55
N ASN A 135 19.16 -1.46 -8.30
CA ASN A 135 18.95 -2.88 -8.01
C ASN A 135 19.25 -3.78 -9.22
N ASN A 136 19.07 -3.25 -10.45
CA ASN A 136 19.40 -3.98 -11.68
C ASN A 136 20.90 -3.92 -12.04
N ARG A 137 21.68 -3.02 -11.42
CA ARG A 137 23.14 -2.98 -11.57
C ARG A 137 23.74 -4.10 -10.73
N GLY A 138 23.90 -5.31 -11.32
CA GLY A 138 24.65 -6.39 -10.68
C GLY A 138 26.13 -5.99 -10.49
N ARG A 139 26.77 -6.57 -9.49
CA ARG A 139 28.20 -6.38 -9.27
C ARG A 139 28.99 -7.40 -10.11
N TYR A 140 29.96 -6.91 -10.89
CA TYR A 140 30.95 -7.78 -11.50
C TYR A 140 31.90 -8.27 -10.41
N GLN A 141 31.92 -9.59 -10.15
CA GLN A 141 32.93 -10.20 -9.28
C GLN A 141 34.02 -10.83 -10.13
N ARG A 142 35.26 -10.41 -9.88
CA ARG A 142 36.45 -11.15 -10.35
C ARG A 142 36.63 -12.37 -9.43
N SER A 143 36.55 -13.55 -10.00
CA SER A 143 36.91 -14.80 -9.34
C SER A 143 38.20 -15.30 -9.96
N ALA A 144 39.16 -15.67 -9.14
CA ALA A 144 40.35 -16.35 -9.59
C ALA A 144 40.00 -17.82 -9.81
N GLY A 145 39.79 -18.22 -11.05
CA GLY A 145 39.61 -19.62 -11.45
C GLY A 145 40.98 -20.26 -11.80
N LYS A 146 41.02 -21.58 -11.88
CA LYS A 146 42.22 -22.34 -12.30
C LYS A 146 42.70 -21.96 -13.71
N ASP A 147 41.84 -21.43 -14.54
CA ASP A 147 42.11 -21.05 -15.94
C ASP A 147 42.26 -19.53 -16.13
N GLY A 148 42.46 -18.76 -15.05
CA GLY A 148 42.65 -17.32 -15.08
C GLY A 148 41.48 -16.53 -14.44
N PRO A 149 41.55 -15.17 -14.39
CA PRO A 149 40.54 -14.35 -13.76
C PRO A 149 39.25 -14.34 -14.61
N THR A 150 38.22 -14.98 -14.13
CA THR A 150 36.89 -14.94 -14.73
C THR A 150 36.07 -13.79 -14.10
N VAL A 151 35.47 -12.94 -14.93
CA VAL A 151 34.56 -11.90 -14.49
C VAL A 151 33.12 -12.43 -14.62
N THR A 152 32.51 -12.77 -13.50
CA THR A 152 31.13 -13.21 -13.48
C THR A 152 30.21 -12.07 -13.00
N PHE A 153 29.12 -11.86 -13.71
CA PHE A 153 28.05 -10.94 -13.29
C PHE A 153 27.19 -11.63 -12.23
N ARG A 154 27.31 -11.22 -10.99
CA ARG A 154 26.49 -11.76 -9.89
C ARG A 154 25.53 -10.70 -9.39
N LYS A 155 24.24 -10.96 -9.53
CA LYS A 155 23.19 -10.18 -8.88
C LYS A 155 23.19 -10.54 -7.40
N PRO A 156 23.14 -9.56 -6.47
CA PRO A 156 22.99 -9.87 -5.06
C PRO A 156 21.77 -10.78 -4.87
N GLN A 157 21.93 -11.85 -4.09
CA GLN A 157 20.82 -12.74 -3.78
C GLN A 157 19.84 -11.97 -2.90
N ALA A 158 18.66 -11.64 -3.42
CA ALA A 158 17.62 -10.98 -2.67
C ALA A 158 16.91 -11.99 -1.76
N ILE A 159 16.41 -11.52 -0.62
CA ILE A 159 15.51 -12.30 0.25
C ILE A 159 14.27 -12.65 -0.55
N GLY A 160 14.08 -13.94 -0.87
CA GLY A 160 13.04 -14.42 -1.79
C GLY A 160 11.74 -14.79 -1.14
N ASP A 161 11.75 -15.14 0.15
CA ASP A 161 10.57 -15.51 0.92
C ASP A 161 10.28 -14.52 2.04
N VAL A 162 9.02 -14.23 2.28
CA VAL A 162 8.56 -13.29 3.31
C VAL A 162 8.93 -13.76 4.72
N HIS A 163 9.00 -15.07 4.96
CA HIS A 163 9.39 -15.64 6.26
C HIS A 163 10.86 -15.39 6.59
N ASP A 164 11.72 -15.23 5.57
CA ASP A 164 13.17 -15.02 5.71
C ASP A 164 13.53 -13.55 5.99
N ILE A 165 12.57 -12.64 5.94
CA ILE A 165 12.77 -11.22 6.31
C ILE A 165 13.18 -11.16 7.78
N GLY A 166 14.38 -10.64 8.07
CA GLY A 166 14.88 -10.48 9.43
C GLY A 166 14.14 -9.37 10.21
N TRP A 167 14.19 -9.44 11.54
CA TRP A 167 13.52 -8.46 12.43
C TRP A 167 13.93 -7.01 12.15
N LYS A 168 15.23 -6.75 12.00
CA LYS A 168 15.74 -5.41 11.66
C LYS A 168 15.16 -4.92 10.34
N THR A 169 15.20 -5.76 9.31
CA THR A 169 14.65 -5.43 8.00
C THR A 169 13.14 -5.13 8.07
N ALA A 170 12.38 -5.95 8.81
CA ALA A 170 10.95 -5.74 9.00
C ALA A 170 10.65 -4.37 9.64
N VAL A 171 11.33 -4.01 10.74
CA VAL A 171 11.16 -2.71 11.40
C VAL A 171 11.57 -1.56 10.49
N PHE A 172 12.67 -1.67 9.76
CA PHE A 172 13.07 -0.63 8.80
C PHE A 172 12.07 -0.47 7.65
N ILE A 173 11.46 -1.55 7.14
CA ILE A 173 10.34 -1.44 6.18
C ILE A 173 9.19 -0.66 6.83
N GLY A 174 8.93 -0.88 8.11
CA GLY A 174 7.95 -0.12 8.88
C GLY A 174 8.28 1.36 9.01
N CYS A 175 9.55 1.73 9.18
CA CYS A 175 9.98 3.13 9.12
C CYS A 175 9.70 3.76 7.74
N PHE A 176 9.87 3.01 6.64
CA PHE A 176 9.43 3.47 5.32
C PHE A 176 7.91 3.63 5.25
N GLN A 177 7.12 2.79 5.94
CA GLN A 177 5.67 2.98 6.01
C GLN A 177 5.29 4.33 6.64
N ALA A 178 6.04 4.82 7.62
CA ALA A 178 5.75 6.12 8.23
C ALA A 178 5.77 7.28 7.20
N LEU A 179 6.55 7.16 6.13
CA LEU A 179 6.56 8.15 5.04
C LEU A 179 5.22 8.19 4.28
N SER A 180 4.43 7.12 4.33
CA SER A 180 3.12 7.09 3.68
C SER A 180 2.04 7.88 4.39
N LEU A 181 2.34 8.40 5.57
CA LEU A 181 1.50 9.38 6.24
C LEU A 181 1.39 10.68 5.41
N ILE A 182 2.40 11.01 4.61
CA ILE A 182 2.32 12.11 3.65
C ILE A 182 1.42 11.69 2.49
N PRO A 183 0.29 12.39 2.25
CA PRO A 183 -0.63 12.08 1.16
C PRO A 183 0.07 12.06 -0.20
N GLY A 184 -0.30 11.12 -1.07
CA GLY A 184 0.37 10.93 -2.36
C GLY A 184 1.58 10.00 -2.34
N THR A 185 2.19 9.72 -1.18
CA THR A 185 3.35 8.82 -1.07
C THR A 185 3.02 7.37 -1.42
N SER A 186 1.84 6.88 -1.07
CA SER A 186 1.40 5.47 -1.15
C SER A 186 2.03 4.56 -0.09
N ARG A 187 1.19 3.91 0.69
CA ARG A 187 1.63 2.94 1.70
C ARG A 187 2.38 1.77 1.06
N SER A 188 1.76 1.11 0.07
CA SER A 188 2.40 0.02 -0.67
C SER A 188 3.65 0.50 -1.40
N GLY A 189 3.63 1.73 -1.94
CA GLY A 189 4.78 2.34 -2.60
C GLY A 189 5.98 2.49 -1.67
N SER A 190 5.82 3.10 -0.51
CA SER A 190 6.93 3.34 0.43
C SER A 190 7.48 2.04 1.02
N THR A 191 6.61 1.11 1.42
CA THR A 191 7.03 -0.17 2.00
C THR A 191 7.74 -1.09 1.00
N ILE A 192 7.24 -1.17 -0.25
CA ILE A 192 7.89 -1.95 -1.31
C ILE A 192 9.24 -1.33 -1.68
N LEU A 193 9.31 -0.01 -1.82
CA LEU A 193 10.56 0.69 -2.10
C LEU A 193 11.59 0.45 -0.99
N GLY A 194 11.18 0.58 0.27
CA GLY A 194 11.99 0.27 1.43
C GLY A 194 12.48 -1.18 1.46
N ALA A 195 11.60 -2.13 1.17
CA ALA A 195 11.96 -3.55 1.09
C ALA A 195 13.04 -3.82 0.03
N ILE A 196 12.90 -3.24 -1.18
CA ILE A 196 13.89 -3.37 -2.26
C ILE A 196 15.24 -2.76 -1.86
N LEU A 197 15.23 -1.57 -1.23
CA LEU A 197 16.44 -0.91 -0.74
C LEU A 197 17.18 -1.75 0.31
N LEU A 198 16.44 -2.48 1.13
CA LEU A 198 16.96 -3.36 2.17
C LEU A 198 17.33 -4.77 1.67
N GLY A 199 17.29 -5.00 0.36
CA GLY A 199 17.70 -6.27 -0.25
C GLY A 199 16.62 -7.35 -0.26
N VAL A 200 15.38 -7.01 -0.01
CA VAL A 200 14.22 -7.93 -0.15
C VAL A 200 13.80 -7.99 -1.61
N GLY A 201 13.54 -9.20 -2.10
CA GLY A 201 13.05 -9.42 -3.45
C GLY A 201 11.67 -8.80 -3.66
N ARG A 202 11.35 -8.40 -4.91
CA ARG A 202 10.11 -7.70 -5.25
C ARG A 202 8.85 -8.44 -4.77
N GLY A 203 8.78 -9.76 -4.98
CA GLY A 203 7.64 -10.57 -4.55
C GLY A 203 7.49 -10.62 -3.03
N ALA A 204 8.56 -10.94 -2.30
CA ALA A 204 8.56 -10.99 -0.83
C ALA A 204 8.29 -9.60 -0.23
N GLY A 205 8.83 -8.53 -0.83
CA GLY A 205 8.58 -7.16 -0.41
C GLY A 205 7.11 -6.75 -0.61
N ALA A 206 6.50 -7.12 -1.74
CA ALA A 206 5.08 -6.88 -1.98
C ALA A 206 4.19 -7.68 -1.00
N GLU A 207 4.47 -8.98 -0.80
CA GLU A 207 3.74 -9.80 0.18
C GLU A 207 3.83 -9.20 1.58
N PHE A 208 5.03 -8.82 2.04
CA PHE A 208 5.20 -8.23 3.37
C PHE A 208 4.47 -6.90 3.51
N SER A 209 4.52 -6.05 2.47
CA SER A 209 3.74 -4.81 2.40
C SER A 209 2.23 -5.07 2.54
N PHE A 210 1.70 -6.09 1.85
CA PHE A 210 0.29 -6.47 1.95
C PHE A 210 -0.08 -6.99 3.35
N PHE A 211 0.80 -7.74 3.99
CA PHE A 211 0.55 -8.24 5.34
C PHE A 211 0.58 -7.11 6.38
N MET A 212 1.46 -6.13 6.22
CA MET A 212 1.47 -4.91 7.04
C MET A 212 0.17 -4.10 6.86
N ALA A 213 -0.44 -4.12 5.67
CA ALA A 213 -1.70 -3.43 5.40
C ALA A 213 -2.82 -3.90 6.33
N ILE A 214 -2.88 -5.19 6.64
CA ILE A 214 -3.98 -5.78 7.42
C ILE A 214 -4.16 -5.05 8.75
N PRO A 215 -3.20 -5.07 9.69
CA PRO A 215 -3.38 -4.39 10.97
C PRO A 215 -3.39 -2.86 10.84
N THR A 216 -2.65 -2.28 9.89
CA THR A 216 -2.61 -0.82 9.70
C THR A 216 -3.98 -0.28 9.30
N MET A 217 -4.60 -0.86 8.28
CA MET A 217 -5.89 -0.39 7.76
C MET A 217 -7.06 -0.75 8.70
N LEU A 218 -6.99 -1.91 9.37
CA LEU A 218 -7.95 -2.23 10.42
C LEU A 218 -7.91 -1.17 11.53
N GLY A 219 -6.73 -0.77 11.97
CA GLY A 219 -6.57 0.28 12.98
C GLY A 219 -7.06 1.64 12.49
N ALA A 220 -6.67 2.07 11.30
CA ALA A 220 -7.11 3.34 10.72
C ALA A 220 -8.63 3.38 10.53
N SER A 221 -9.23 2.31 9.97
CA SER A 221 -10.68 2.22 9.80
C SER A 221 -11.43 2.22 11.13
N ALA A 222 -10.91 1.55 12.15
CA ALA A 222 -11.52 1.56 13.49
C ALA A 222 -11.53 2.97 14.09
N ILE A 223 -10.44 3.73 13.96
CA ILE A 223 -10.33 5.10 14.42
C ILE A 223 -11.31 6.01 13.66
N LYS A 224 -11.34 5.95 12.32
CA LYS A 224 -12.24 6.80 11.52
C LYS A 224 -13.72 6.45 11.74
N LEU A 225 -14.07 5.17 11.91
CA LEU A 225 -15.42 4.76 12.29
C LEU A 225 -15.81 5.29 13.69
N LEU A 226 -14.90 5.19 14.65
CA LEU A 226 -15.15 5.70 15.99
C LEU A 226 -15.36 7.22 15.98
N LYS A 227 -14.47 7.99 15.32
CA LYS A 227 -14.61 9.44 15.16
C LYS A 227 -15.98 9.76 14.49
N PHE A 228 -16.32 9.11 13.39
CA PHE A 228 -17.58 9.30 12.70
C PHE A 228 -18.80 9.11 13.63
N PHE A 229 -18.84 8.02 14.40
CA PHE A 229 -19.96 7.75 15.30
C PHE A 229 -20.01 8.71 16.50
N LEU A 230 -18.89 9.18 16.99
CA LEU A 230 -18.86 10.20 18.06
C LEU A 230 -19.38 11.54 17.54
N ASP A 231 -19.05 11.92 16.31
CA ASP A 231 -19.48 13.20 15.71
C ASP A 231 -20.95 13.19 15.29
N THR A 232 -21.47 12.04 14.83
CA THR A 232 -22.83 11.92 14.28
C THR A 232 -23.86 11.32 15.25
N GLY A 233 -23.46 10.95 16.48
CA GLY A 233 -24.36 10.35 17.46
C GLY A 233 -24.85 8.95 17.07
N PHE A 234 -23.99 8.12 16.47
CA PHE A 234 -24.30 6.77 15.98
C PHE A 234 -25.37 6.72 14.86
N GLY A 235 -25.64 7.86 14.20
CA GLY A 235 -26.57 7.95 13.08
C GLY A 235 -25.89 7.76 11.72
N MET A 236 -26.03 6.58 11.13
CA MET A 236 -25.72 6.34 9.70
C MET A 236 -27.03 6.05 8.97
N SER A 237 -27.32 6.79 7.91
CA SER A 237 -28.52 6.55 7.11
C SER A 237 -28.43 5.21 6.35
N GLY A 238 -29.57 4.59 6.04
CA GLY A 238 -29.57 3.36 5.23
C GLY A 238 -28.95 3.55 3.83
N GLN A 239 -28.99 4.77 3.29
CA GLN A 239 -28.33 5.11 2.04
C GLN A 239 -26.80 5.12 2.20
N GLU A 240 -26.27 5.77 3.24
CA GLU A 240 -24.84 5.81 3.54
C GLU A 240 -24.28 4.40 3.79
N LEU A 241 -24.99 3.59 4.57
CA LEU A 241 -24.62 2.19 4.78
C LEU A 241 -24.57 1.40 3.46
N SER A 242 -25.55 1.60 2.58
CA SER A 242 -25.59 0.93 1.27
C SER A 242 -24.43 1.37 0.38
N VAL A 243 -24.11 2.67 0.36
CA VAL A 243 -22.97 3.24 -0.38
C VAL A 243 -21.64 2.65 0.13
N LEU A 244 -21.45 2.59 1.46
CA LEU A 244 -20.27 2.03 2.09
C LEU A 244 -20.08 0.54 1.76
N LEU A 245 -21.14 -0.26 1.94
CA LEU A 245 -21.09 -1.70 1.68
C LEU A 245 -20.81 -2.01 0.20
N VAL A 246 -21.44 -1.28 -0.72
CA VAL A 246 -21.17 -1.44 -2.15
C VAL A 246 -19.74 -1.08 -2.49
N GLY A 247 -19.21 0.05 -1.99
CA GLY A 247 -17.81 0.43 -2.17
C GLY A 247 -16.85 -0.66 -1.67
N MET A 248 -17.08 -1.19 -0.48
CA MET A 248 -16.27 -2.27 0.11
C MET A 248 -16.32 -3.56 -0.72
N VAL A 249 -17.51 -4.00 -1.15
CA VAL A 249 -17.65 -5.24 -1.95
C VAL A 249 -16.96 -5.09 -3.29
N VAL A 250 -17.11 -3.95 -3.96
CA VAL A 250 -16.45 -3.70 -5.24
C VAL A 250 -14.94 -3.63 -5.05
N SER A 251 -14.45 -2.91 -4.04
CA SER A 251 -13.02 -2.85 -3.70
C SER A 251 -12.46 -4.25 -3.43
N PHE A 252 -13.17 -5.11 -2.71
CA PHE A 252 -12.78 -6.51 -2.47
C PHE A 252 -12.63 -7.30 -3.78
N ILE A 253 -13.65 -7.27 -4.66
CA ILE A 253 -13.65 -8.04 -5.91
C ILE A 253 -12.52 -7.60 -6.82
N ILE A 254 -12.35 -6.29 -7.00
CA ILE A 254 -11.30 -5.72 -7.84
C ILE A 254 -9.92 -6.03 -7.25
N SER A 255 -9.75 -5.91 -5.94
CA SER A 255 -8.49 -6.24 -5.25
C SER A 255 -8.07 -7.69 -5.44
N LEU A 256 -9.00 -8.64 -5.45
CA LEU A 256 -8.68 -10.05 -5.73
C LEU A 256 -8.00 -10.24 -7.09
N LEU A 257 -8.48 -9.53 -8.11
CA LEU A 257 -7.94 -9.60 -9.47
C LEU A 257 -6.58 -8.88 -9.55
N VAL A 258 -6.51 -7.68 -8.98
CA VAL A 258 -5.31 -6.82 -9.04
C VAL A 258 -4.14 -7.44 -8.28
N ILE A 259 -4.36 -7.98 -7.08
CA ILE A 259 -3.29 -8.62 -6.29
C ILE A 259 -2.71 -9.82 -7.05
N LYS A 260 -3.56 -10.68 -7.64
CA LYS A 260 -3.08 -11.81 -8.45
C LYS A 260 -2.24 -11.35 -9.63
N GLY A 261 -2.73 -10.38 -10.40
CA GLY A 261 -2.02 -9.81 -11.54
C GLY A 261 -0.71 -9.13 -11.13
N LEU A 262 -0.71 -8.36 -10.04
CA LEU A 262 0.49 -7.71 -9.54
C LEU A 262 1.55 -8.72 -9.09
N MET A 263 1.16 -9.77 -8.35
CA MET A 263 2.10 -10.80 -7.91
C MET A 263 2.74 -11.56 -9.08
N GLU A 264 2.01 -11.75 -10.16
CA GLU A 264 2.57 -12.30 -11.40
C GLU A 264 3.49 -11.30 -12.11
N TYR A 265 3.08 -10.04 -12.19
CA TYR A 265 3.84 -8.97 -12.82
C TYR A 265 5.21 -8.76 -12.15
N VAL A 266 5.26 -8.65 -10.82
CA VAL A 266 6.51 -8.34 -10.09
C VAL A 266 7.53 -9.48 -10.12
N ARG A 267 7.11 -10.70 -10.44
CA ARG A 267 8.03 -11.83 -10.65
C ARG A 267 8.86 -11.65 -11.93
N LYS A 268 8.32 -10.97 -12.94
CA LYS A 268 8.93 -10.84 -14.28
C LYS A 268 9.42 -9.43 -14.58
N HIS A 269 8.83 -8.41 -13.96
CA HIS A 269 9.04 -7.00 -14.29
C HIS A 269 9.51 -6.19 -13.09
N SER A 270 10.05 -4.99 -13.38
CA SER A 270 10.43 -4.00 -12.36
C SER A 270 9.28 -3.05 -12.02
N PHE A 271 9.37 -2.39 -10.88
CA PHE A 271 8.42 -1.35 -10.50
C PHE A 271 8.62 -0.02 -11.25
N SER A 272 9.58 0.07 -12.18
CA SER A 272 9.87 1.31 -12.92
C SER A 272 8.66 1.84 -13.71
N ALA A 273 7.81 0.97 -14.24
CA ALA A 273 6.59 1.39 -14.96
C ALA A 273 5.64 2.18 -14.04
N PHE A 274 5.48 1.74 -12.79
CA PHE A 274 4.69 2.48 -11.80
C PHE A 274 5.35 3.81 -11.44
N GLY A 275 6.69 3.88 -11.42
CA GLY A 275 7.42 5.13 -11.24
C GLY A 275 7.13 6.14 -12.33
N VAL A 276 7.14 5.72 -13.61
CA VAL A 276 6.78 6.58 -14.76
C VAL A 276 5.33 7.04 -14.65
N TYR A 277 4.39 6.10 -14.37
CA TYR A 277 2.98 6.43 -14.18
C TYR A 277 2.78 7.51 -13.10
N ARG A 278 3.43 7.37 -11.94
CA ARG A 278 3.36 8.34 -10.84
C ARG A 278 3.85 9.74 -11.23
N ILE A 279 4.94 9.82 -12.01
CA ILE A 279 5.47 11.11 -12.48
C ILE A 279 4.46 11.78 -13.42
N ILE A 280 3.88 11.04 -14.35
CA ILE A 280 2.88 11.55 -15.28
C ILE A 280 1.63 12.01 -14.51
N LEU A 281 1.10 11.15 -13.63
CA LEU A 281 -0.07 11.49 -12.82
C LEU A 281 0.21 12.72 -11.95
N GLY A 282 1.35 12.76 -11.26
CA GLY A 282 1.72 13.89 -10.42
C GLY A 282 1.87 15.20 -11.21
N ALA A 283 2.42 15.14 -12.43
CA ALA A 283 2.49 16.33 -13.30
C ALA A 283 1.11 16.81 -13.76
N VAL A 284 0.21 15.87 -14.10
CA VAL A 284 -1.19 16.18 -14.48
C VAL A 284 -1.95 16.80 -13.30
N VAL A 285 -1.86 16.20 -12.12
CA VAL A 285 -2.53 16.71 -10.91
C VAL A 285 -1.98 18.08 -10.51
N LEU A 286 -0.64 18.25 -10.55
CA LEU A 286 -0.02 19.56 -10.26
C LEU A 286 -0.49 20.63 -11.24
N GLY A 287 -0.50 20.31 -12.54
CA GLY A 287 -0.98 21.23 -13.58
C GLY A 287 -2.45 21.62 -13.36
N TYR A 288 -3.29 20.66 -13.00
CA TYR A 288 -4.70 20.91 -12.71
C TYR A 288 -4.85 21.92 -11.55
N PHE A 289 -4.24 21.65 -10.40
CA PHE A 289 -4.35 22.52 -9.22
C PHE A 289 -3.64 23.87 -9.37
N MET A 290 -2.66 24.00 -10.24
CA MET A 290 -2.03 25.30 -10.56
C MET A 290 -2.82 26.16 -11.54
N LEU A 291 -3.70 25.56 -12.37
CA LEU A 291 -4.46 26.27 -13.39
C LEU A 291 -5.90 26.59 -12.95
N ILE A 292 -6.48 25.79 -12.08
CA ILE A 292 -7.92 25.83 -11.73
C ILE A 292 -8.12 26.13 -10.23
N GLY A 293 -7.16 25.78 -9.38
CA GLY A 293 -7.15 26.11 -7.96
C GLY A 293 -6.41 27.40 -7.72
#